data_890a58e5329477d42da2f05e8d9a0d24
#
_entry.id   890a58e5329477d42da2f05e8d9a0d24
#
_cell.length_a   1.000
_cell.length_b   1.000
_cell.length_c   1.000
_cell.angle_alpha   90.00
_cell.angle_beta   90.00
_cell.angle_gamma   90.00
#
_symmetry.space_group_name_H-M   'P 1'
#
loop_
_entity.id
_entity.type
_entity.pdbx_description
1 polymer ?
#
loop_
_entity_poly.entity_id
_entity_poly.type
_entity_poly.pdbx_seq_one_letter_code
_entity_poly.pdbx_strand_id
1 'polypeptide(L)'
;MTTTYKVLGQNAPSANTATTLYTVPSATSAVCSTLTVCNASGANANVSVQVAVANASSATNQYLVYQNTVVNQDTLFMTLGVTLAATDTIRITSTGANVAFQLFGSEIS
;
A
#
# COMPACT_ATOMS: atom_id res chain seq x y z
N MET A 1 3.74 -15.29 21.14
CA MET A 1 3.95 -14.67 19.81
C MET A 1 3.22 -15.49 18.76
N THR A 2 2.37 -14.85 18.00
CA THR A 2 1.55 -15.51 16.98
C THR A 2 1.83 -14.84 15.62
N THR A 3 2.10 -15.66 14.62
CA THR A 3 2.29 -15.18 13.23
C THR A 3 1.07 -15.59 12.41
N THR A 4 0.47 -14.61 11.74
CA THR A 4 -0.69 -14.82 10.90
C THR A 4 -0.38 -14.32 9.49
N TYR A 5 -0.50 -15.19 8.49
CA TYR A 5 -0.35 -14.82 7.08
C TYR A 5 -1.70 -14.44 6.52
N LYS A 6 -1.80 -13.27 5.88
CA LYS A 6 -3.10 -12.79 5.41
C LYS A 6 -2.98 -11.67 4.39
N VAL A 7 -4.10 -11.33 3.78
CA VAL A 7 -4.24 -10.07 3.06
C VAL A 7 -4.29 -8.95 4.09
N LEU A 8 -3.31 -8.05 4.06
CA LEU A 8 -3.23 -6.96 5.01
C LEU A 8 -4.19 -5.82 4.67
N GLY A 9 -4.41 -5.56 3.37
CA GLY A 9 -5.32 -4.52 2.95
C GLY A 9 -5.73 -4.63 1.50
N GLN A 10 -6.91 -4.10 1.18
CA GLN A 10 -7.44 -3.98 -0.18
C GLN A 10 -8.15 -2.63 -0.27
N ASN A 11 -7.88 -1.86 -1.32
CA ASN A 11 -8.57 -0.59 -1.52
C ASN A 11 -8.45 -0.14 -2.97
N ALA A 12 -9.48 0.53 -3.46
CA ALA A 12 -9.46 1.25 -4.72
C ALA A 12 -9.77 2.72 -4.40
N PRO A 13 -8.75 3.54 -4.14
CA PRO A 13 -8.97 4.90 -3.64
C PRO A 13 -9.59 5.81 -4.69
N SER A 14 -10.22 6.88 -4.23
CA SER A 14 -10.66 7.96 -5.11
C SER A 14 -9.46 8.60 -5.81
N ALA A 15 -9.67 9.11 -7.02
CA ALA A 15 -8.60 9.73 -7.80
C ALA A 15 -7.92 10.86 -7.02
N ASN A 16 -6.61 10.90 -7.07
CA ASN A 16 -5.76 11.94 -6.47
C ASN A 16 -5.98 12.12 -4.95
N THR A 17 -6.39 11.07 -4.26
CA THR A 17 -6.66 11.11 -2.82
C THR A 17 -5.75 10.11 -2.10
N ALA A 18 -4.92 10.60 -1.20
CA ALA A 18 -4.12 9.72 -0.34
C ALA A 18 -5.03 8.96 0.60
N THR A 19 -4.92 7.64 0.59
CA THR A 19 -5.81 6.75 1.33
C THR A 19 -4.98 5.73 2.11
N THR A 20 -5.38 5.45 3.34
CA THR A 20 -4.75 4.41 4.14
C THR A 20 -5.12 3.03 3.61
N LEU A 21 -4.12 2.26 3.21
CA LEU A 21 -4.32 0.87 2.79
C LEU A 21 -4.28 -0.07 3.99
N TYR A 22 -3.36 0.18 4.92
CA TYR A 22 -3.16 -0.69 6.08
C TYR A 22 -2.52 0.09 7.22
N THR A 23 -3.00 -0.16 8.44
CA THR A 23 -2.38 0.33 9.67
C THR A 23 -2.08 -0.87 10.56
N VAL A 24 -0.84 -0.96 11.04
CA VAL A 24 -0.44 -2.06 11.91
C VAL A 24 -1.17 -1.91 13.26
N PRO A 25 -1.86 -2.96 13.73
CA PRO A 25 -2.54 -2.91 15.03
C PRO A 25 -1.57 -2.67 16.19
N SER A 26 -2.10 -2.24 17.32
CA SER A 26 -1.30 -2.10 18.54
C SER A 26 -0.71 -3.44 18.97
N ALA A 27 0.46 -3.40 19.60
CA ALA A 27 1.18 -4.58 20.09
C ALA A 27 1.44 -5.62 18.98
N THR A 28 1.56 -5.19 17.73
CA THR A 28 1.73 -6.04 16.56
C THR A 28 2.84 -5.49 15.70
N SER A 29 3.60 -6.39 15.07
CA SER A 29 4.52 -6.05 13.98
C SER A 29 3.98 -6.65 12.69
N ALA A 30 4.31 -6.09 11.55
CA ALA A 30 3.89 -6.63 10.26
C ALA A 30 5.06 -6.73 9.30
N VAL A 31 5.02 -7.75 8.45
CA VAL A 31 5.93 -7.88 7.31
C VAL A 31 5.08 -7.85 6.05
N CYS A 32 5.32 -6.85 5.21
CA CYS A 32 4.64 -6.71 3.93
C CYS A 32 5.49 -7.38 2.86
N SER A 33 4.98 -8.45 2.26
CA SER A 33 5.76 -9.24 1.30
C SER A 33 5.50 -8.82 -0.13
N THR A 34 4.26 -8.55 -0.50
CA THR A 34 3.88 -8.25 -1.88
C THR A 34 2.79 -7.20 -1.91
N LEU A 35 2.94 -6.24 -2.82
CA LEU A 35 1.89 -5.26 -3.15
C LEU A 35 1.54 -5.43 -4.62
N THR A 36 0.26 -5.55 -4.92
CA THR A 36 -0.22 -5.57 -6.30
C THR A 36 -1.09 -4.34 -6.58
N VAL A 37 -0.92 -3.80 -7.78
CA VAL A 37 -1.71 -2.65 -8.24
C VAL A 37 -2.31 -3.02 -9.58
N CYS A 38 -3.63 -3.19 -9.63
CA CYS A 38 -4.36 -3.53 -10.84
C CYS A 38 -5.07 -2.29 -11.37
N ASN A 39 -4.76 -1.88 -12.60
CA ASN A 39 -5.35 -0.70 -13.20
C ASN A 39 -6.61 -1.08 -14.00
N ALA A 40 -7.77 -0.89 -13.39
CA ALA A 40 -9.06 -1.10 -14.02
C ALA A 40 -9.77 0.23 -14.35
N SER A 41 -9.00 1.31 -14.49
CA SER A 41 -9.58 2.66 -14.66
C SER A 41 -9.99 2.98 -16.09
N GLY A 42 -9.50 2.23 -17.07
CA GLY A 42 -9.75 2.52 -18.49
C GLY A 42 -8.70 3.42 -19.13
N ALA A 43 -7.69 3.86 -18.40
CA ALA A 43 -6.60 4.70 -18.89
C ALA A 43 -5.34 4.45 -18.07
N ASN A 44 -4.18 4.89 -18.56
CA ASN A 44 -2.96 4.82 -17.75
C ASN A 44 -3.13 5.63 -16.47
N ALA A 45 -2.56 5.14 -15.39
CA ALA A 45 -2.62 5.82 -14.09
C ALA A 45 -1.22 5.85 -13.46
N ASN A 46 -0.93 6.91 -12.72
CA ASN A 46 0.28 7.00 -11.93
C ASN A 46 -0.06 6.70 -10.48
N VAL A 47 0.73 5.85 -9.85
CA VAL A 47 0.49 5.40 -8.49
C VAL A 47 1.67 5.75 -7.59
N SER A 48 1.38 5.98 -6.32
CA SER A 48 2.37 6.25 -5.28
C SER A 48 2.04 5.45 -4.04
N VAL A 49 3.08 5.00 -3.36
CA VAL A 49 2.96 4.24 -2.10
C VAL A 49 3.90 4.86 -1.08
N GLN A 50 3.37 5.13 0.11
CA GLN A 50 4.11 5.73 1.21
C GLN A 50 4.06 4.85 2.45
N VAL A 51 5.16 4.82 3.20
CA VAL A 51 5.21 4.26 4.55
C VAL A 51 5.27 5.42 5.54
N ALA A 52 4.26 5.53 6.38
CA ALA A 52 4.18 6.58 7.39
C ALA A 52 4.44 5.98 8.77
N VAL A 53 5.61 6.24 9.33
CA VAL A 53 5.97 5.77 10.67
C VAL A 53 5.07 6.46 11.69
N ALA A 54 4.43 5.66 12.54
CA ALA A 54 3.47 6.14 13.54
C ALA A 54 2.36 7.00 12.95
N ASN A 55 1.95 6.71 11.71
CA ASN A 55 0.92 7.46 10.98
C ASN A 55 1.29 8.94 10.81
N ALA A 56 2.56 9.24 10.61
CA ALA A 56 3.04 10.61 10.41
C ALA A 56 2.41 11.25 9.17
N SER A 57 2.38 12.58 9.17
CA SER A 57 1.89 13.35 8.01
C SER A 57 2.74 13.05 6.76
N SER A 58 2.14 13.17 5.59
CA SER A 58 2.79 12.88 4.32
C SER A 58 4.07 13.69 4.14
N ALA A 59 5.15 13.01 3.74
CA ALA A 59 6.45 13.62 3.47
C ALA A 59 7.16 12.86 2.37
N THR A 60 8.09 13.52 1.71
CA THR A 60 8.82 12.94 0.56
C THR A 60 9.63 11.70 0.95
N ASN A 61 10.16 11.65 2.17
CA ASN A 61 10.98 10.52 2.61
C ASN A 61 10.18 9.23 2.88
N GLN A 62 8.86 9.26 2.74
CA GLN A 62 7.99 8.09 2.95
C GLN A 62 7.77 7.27 1.69
N TYR A 63 8.09 7.78 0.51
CA TYR A 63 7.77 7.10 -0.73
C TYR A 63 8.57 5.83 -0.94
N LEU A 64 7.88 4.72 -1.14
CA LEU A 64 8.44 3.49 -1.74
C LEU A 64 8.32 3.56 -3.25
N VAL A 65 7.20 4.10 -3.74
CA VAL A 65 6.90 4.29 -5.15
C VAL A 65 6.35 5.70 -5.32
N TYR A 66 6.88 6.43 -6.30
CA TYR A 66 6.43 7.79 -6.57
C TYR A 66 6.04 7.92 -8.04
N GLN A 67 4.76 8.20 -8.30
CA GLN A 67 4.23 8.49 -9.64
C GLN A 67 4.61 7.44 -10.69
N ASN A 68 4.64 6.18 -10.31
CA ASN A 68 4.93 5.10 -11.25
C ASN A 68 3.71 4.85 -12.13
N THR A 69 3.92 4.78 -13.44
CA THR A 69 2.83 4.57 -14.39
C THR A 69 2.44 3.10 -14.45
N VAL A 70 1.16 2.82 -14.26
CA VAL A 70 0.56 1.51 -14.50
C VAL A 70 -0.31 1.63 -15.76
N VAL A 71 0.03 0.88 -16.79
CA VAL A 71 -0.67 0.92 -18.07
C VAL A 71 -2.10 0.43 -17.88
N ASN A 72 -3.02 0.98 -18.65
CA ASN A 72 -4.42 0.55 -18.65
C ASN A 72 -4.55 -0.97 -18.78
N GLN A 73 -5.34 -1.57 -17.91
CA GLN A 73 -5.63 -3.01 -17.83
C GLN A 73 -4.41 -3.86 -17.45
N ASP A 74 -3.34 -3.26 -16.96
CA ASP A 74 -2.15 -3.96 -16.51
C ASP A 74 -2.13 -4.05 -14.98
N THR A 75 -1.27 -4.94 -14.48
CA THR A 75 -1.06 -5.10 -13.05
C THR A 75 0.43 -4.95 -12.74
N LEU A 76 0.73 -4.11 -11.76
CA LEU A 76 2.07 -3.97 -11.23
C LEU A 76 2.23 -4.88 -10.02
N PHE A 77 3.23 -5.74 -10.04
CA PHE A 77 3.60 -6.59 -8.91
C PHE A 77 4.87 -6.06 -8.28
N MET A 78 4.86 -5.81 -6.99
CA MET A 78 6.03 -5.37 -6.25
C MET A 78 6.34 -6.36 -5.14
N THR A 79 7.54 -6.93 -5.18
CA THR A 79 8.04 -7.72 -4.06
C THR A 79 8.64 -6.77 -3.04
N LEU A 80 8.02 -6.71 -1.87
CA LEU A 80 8.47 -5.87 -0.78
C LEU A 80 9.31 -6.69 0.20
N GLY A 81 9.82 -6.11 1.17
CA GLY A 81 10.47 -6.72 2.32
C GLY A 81 10.34 -5.73 3.44
N VAL A 82 9.20 -5.04 3.47
CA VAL A 82 8.97 -3.92 4.37
C VAL A 82 8.48 -4.45 5.70
N THR A 83 9.18 -4.10 6.77
CA THR A 83 8.78 -4.43 8.13
C THR A 83 8.24 -3.20 8.81
N LEU A 84 7.12 -3.38 9.51
CA LEU A 84 6.41 -2.28 10.16
C LEU A 84 6.22 -2.59 11.64
N ALA A 85 6.31 -1.55 12.46
CA ALA A 85 5.99 -1.59 13.87
C ALA A 85 4.53 -1.17 14.08
N ALA A 86 4.05 -1.35 15.31
CA ALA A 86 2.70 -0.93 15.68
C ALA A 86 2.45 0.54 15.29
N THR A 87 1.27 0.82 14.78
CA THR A 87 0.79 2.13 14.32
C THR A 87 1.42 2.68 13.04
N ASP A 88 2.40 2.00 12.45
CA ASP A 88 2.90 2.36 11.13
C ASP A 88 1.83 2.12 10.07
N THR A 89 1.80 2.94 9.03
CA THR A 89 0.73 2.99 8.05
C THR A 89 1.29 2.92 6.64
N ILE A 90 0.62 2.17 5.76
CA ILE A 90 0.85 2.20 4.31
C ILE A 90 -0.24 3.07 3.69
N ARG A 91 0.17 4.13 2.99
CA ARG A 91 -0.72 5.01 2.24
C ARG A 91 -0.52 4.84 0.75
N ILE A 92 -1.61 4.95 0.02
CA ILE A 92 -1.63 4.79 -1.43
C ILE A 92 -2.31 5.99 -2.08
N THR A 93 -1.86 6.32 -3.29
CA THR A 93 -2.47 7.37 -4.11
C THR A 93 -2.43 6.93 -5.56
N SER A 94 -3.50 7.20 -6.30
CA SER A 94 -3.57 6.97 -7.74
C SER A 94 -4.17 8.19 -8.42
N THR A 95 -3.68 8.51 -9.63
CA THR A 95 -4.26 9.60 -10.42
C THR A 95 -5.60 9.21 -11.04
N GLY A 96 -5.91 7.91 -11.15
CA GLY A 96 -7.18 7.41 -11.66
C GLY A 96 -7.99 6.72 -10.60
N ALA A 97 -9.32 6.78 -10.70
CA ALA A 97 -10.21 5.94 -9.91
C ALA A 97 -10.21 4.50 -10.45
N ASN A 98 -10.71 3.54 -9.68
CA ASN A 98 -10.77 2.12 -10.07
C ASN A 98 -9.40 1.49 -10.30
N VAL A 99 -8.39 1.95 -9.57
CA VAL A 99 -7.08 1.31 -9.49
C VAL A 99 -7.05 0.57 -8.16
N ALA A 100 -6.96 -0.76 -8.21
CA ALA A 100 -7.09 -1.62 -7.04
C ALA A 100 -5.71 -1.95 -6.47
N PHE A 101 -5.53 -1.68 -5.19
CA PHE A 101 -4.30 -1.99 -4.45
C PHE A 101 -4.58 -3.16 -3.50
N GLN A 102 -3.67 -4.12 -3.45
CA GLN A 102 -3.75 -5.23 -2.49
C GLN A 102 -2.38 -5.44 -1.86
N LEU A 103 -2.38 -5.57 -0.54
CA LEU A 103 -1.17 -5.77 0.24
C LEU A 103 -1.24 -7.11 0.95
N PHE A 104 -0.21 -7.91 0.79
CA PHE A 104 -0.11 -9.26 1.35
C PHE A 104 1.09 -9.35 2.30
N GLY A 105 0.94 -10.15 3.34
CA GLY A 105 2.04 -10.35 4.27
C GLY A 105 1.61 -11.10 5.51
N SER A 106 2.27 -10.78 6.62
CA SER A 106 2.01 -11.43 7.90
C SER A 106 2.02 -10.42 9.04
N GLU A 107 1.26 -10.74 10.08
CA GLU A 107 1.26 -10.01 11.34
C GLU A 107 1.83 -10.90 12.42
N ILE A 108 2.63 -10.31 13.30
CA ILE A 108 3.26 -10.98 14.44
C ILE A 108 2.85 -10.24 15.70
N SER A 109 2.20 -10.97 16.60
CA SER A 109 1.72 -10.36 17.84
C SER A 109 2.09 -11.22 19.07
#